data_1c2675e75a1d988454c9f3c5f9b211dd
#
_entry.id   1c2675e75a1d988454c9f3c5f9b211dd
#
_cell.length_a   1.000
_cell.length_b   1.000
_cell.length_c   1.000
_cell.angle_alpha   90.00
_cell.angle_beta   90.00
_cell.angle_gamma   90.00
#
_symmetry.space_group_name_H-M   'P 1'
#
loop_
_entity.id
_entity.type
_entity.pdbx_description
1 polymer ?
#
loop_
_entity_poly.entity_id
_entity_poly.type
_entity_poly.pdbx_seq_one_letter_code
_entity_poly.pdbx_strand_id
1 'polypeptide(L)'
;MSSGEGFRIGTPALAVHIKQGETESVNVTLHRGDYFKRDVKLDIRASKGISVEPTEAMVRGNEKPEVHLRVTVAKTADLGDYKIFIKGTPETGEATSTEFTVKVVSP
;
A
#
# COMPACT_ATOMS: atom_id res chain seq x y z
N MET A 1 -10.62 -18.34 19.04
CA MET A 1 -10.07 -17.47 18.00
C MET A 1 -9.55 -16.19 18.61
N SER A 2 -8.35 -15.83 18.32
CA SER A 2 -7.75 -14.65 18.90
C SER A 2 -7.68 -13.53 17.88
N SER A 3 -8.49 -12.50 18.03
CA SER A 3 -8.51 -11.35 17.15
C SER A 3 -7.32 -10.41 17.36
N GLY A 4 -6.58 -10.59 18.46
CA GLY A 4 -5.43 -9.73 18.77
C GLY A 4 -4.13 -10.13 18.09
N GLU A 5 -4.11 -11.24 17.38
CA GLU A 5 -2.91 -11.79 16.78
C GLU A 5 -2.76 -11.47 15.28
N GLY A 6 -3.79 -10.88 14.68
CA GLY A 6 -3.78 -10.56 13.28
C GLY A 6 -3.47 -9.10 12.99
N PHE A 7 -3.39 -8.78 11.72
CA PHE A 7 -3.23 -7.40 11.27
C PHE A 7 -4.01 -7.18 9.97
N ARG A 8 -4.27 -5.92 9.68
CA ARG A 8 -4.91 -5.51 8.43
C ARG A 8 -4.12 -4.34 7.83
N ILE A 9 -4.17 -4.24 6.52
CA ILE A 9 -3.52 -3.15 5.81
C ILE A 9 -4.60 -2.15 5.42
N GLY A 10 -4.49 -0.92 5.94
CA GLY A 10 -5.41 0.14 5.62
C GLY A 10 -4.95 0.92 4.40
N THR A 11 -5.81 0.98 3.39
CA THR A 11 -5.54 1.70 2.15
C THR A 11 -6.67 2.69 1.90
N PRO A 12 -6.49 3.64 0.95
CA PRO A 12 -7.57 4.58 0.64
C PRO A 12 -8.85 3.83 0.23
N ALA A 13 -9.97 4.23 0.82
CA ALA A 13 -11.27 3.61 0.52
C ALA A 13 -11.78 4.01 -0.86
N LEU A 14 -11.40 5.19 -1.33
CA LEU A 14 -11.79 5.70 -2.65
C LEU A 14 -10.57 5.73 -3.57
N ALA A 15 -10.83 5.73 -4.87
CA ALA A 15 -9.76 5.82 -5.85
C ALA A 15 -8.97 7.11 -5.66
N VAL A 16 -7.66 7.00 -5.76
CA VAL A 16 -6.76 8.15 -5.69
C VAL A 16 -6.63 8.70 -7.10
N HIS A 17 -7.03 9.96 -7.31
CA HIS A 17 -6.96 10.60 -8.62
C HIS A 17 -5.59 11.24 -8.80
N ILE A 18 -4.88 10.84 -9.84
CA ILE A 18 -3.57 11.40 -10.16
C ILE A 18 -3.56 11.78 -11.64
N LYS A 19 -3.13 13.00 -11.92
CA LYS A 19 -3.00 13.47 -13.29
C LYS A 19 -1.78 12.84 -13.97
N GLN A 20 -1.87 12.66 -15.28
CA GLN A 20 -0.73 12.17 -16.07
C GLN A 20 0.51 13.03 -15.79
N GLY A 21 1.62 12.37 -15.53
CA GLY A 21 2.89 13.04 -15.27
C GLY A 21 3.08 13.56 -13.86
N GLU A 22 2.11 13.34 -12.97
CA GLU A 22 2.21 13.82 -11.59
C GLU A 22 2.51 12.70 -10.61
N THR A 23 2.94 13.10 -9.42
CA THR A 23 3.22 12.19 -8.31
C THR A 23 2.37 12.60 -7.11
N GLU A 24 1.76 11.62 -6.46
CA GLU A 24 0.98 11.84 -5.24
C GLU A 24 1.49 10.94 -4.13
N SER A 25 1.38 11.44 -2.91
CA SER A 25 1.70 10.66 -1.72
C SER A 25 0.45 9.95 -1.22
N VAL A 26 0.60 8.67 -0.89
CA VAL A 26 -0.48 7.85 -0.37
C VAL A 26 0.00 7.22 0.93
N ASN A 27 -0.81 7.35 1.98
CA ASN A 27 -0.48 6.74 3.26
C ASN A 27 -1.13 5.37 3.37
N VAL A 28 -0.33 4.40 3.76
CA VAL A 28 -0.78 3.04 4.04
C VAL A 28 -0.57 2.80 5.53
N THR A 29 -1.61 2.35 6.20
CA THR A 29 -1.57 2.12 7.64
C THR A 29 -1.69 0.63 7.93
N LEU A 30 -0.87 0.14 8.84
CA LEU A 30 -0.95 -1.24 9.29
C LEU A 30 -1.74 -1.28 10.60
N HIS A 31 -2.93 -1.89 10.56
CA HIS A 31 -3.76 -2.04 11.75
C HIS A 31 -3.45 -3.37 12.42
N ARG A 32 -2.77 -3.31 13.54
CA ARG A 32 -2.37 -4.49 14.30
C ARG A 32 -3.30 -4.73 15.48
N GLY A 33 -3.57 -6.01 15.77
CA GLY A 33 -4.28 -6.37 16.98
C GLY A 33 -3.42 -6.11 18.22
N ASP A 34 -4.06 -6.14 19.39
CA ASP A 34 -3.38 -5.79 20.65
C ASP A 34 -2.16 -6.65 20.94
N TYR A 35 -2.17 -7.89 20.52
CA TYR A 35 -1.08 -8.83 20.80
C TYR A 35 -0.15 -9.03 19.62
N PHE A 36 -0.36 -8.30 18.54
CA PHE A 36 0.49 -8.42 17.36
C PHE A 36 1.68 -7.48 17.50
N LYS A 37 2.84 -8.03 17.82
CA LYS A 37 4.08 -7.29 18.02
C LYS A 37 5.18 -7.67 17.04
N ARG A 38 4.80 -8.34 15.96
CA ARG A 38 5.77 -8.83 14.97
C ARG A 38 6.11 -7.76 13.95
N ASP A 39 7.30 -7.88 13.38
CA ASP A 39 7.67 -7.07 12.22
C ASP A 39 6.91 -7.59 11.00
N VAL A 40 6.52 -6.69 10.14
CA VAL A 40 5.80 -7.04 8.91
C VAL A 40 6.55 -6.44 7.73
N LYS A 41 6.87 -7.26 6.76
CA LYS A 41 7.47 -6.82 5.52
C LYS A 41 6.35 -6.53 4.52
N LEU A 42 6.35 -5.33 3.98
CA LEU A 42 5.39 -4.94 2.95
C LEU A 42 6.06 -5.01 1.58
N ASP A 43 5.42 -5.72 0.67
CA ASP A 43 5.80 -5.75 -0.74
C ASP A 43 4.73 -5.00 -1.51
N ILE A 44 5.16 -4.02 -2.30
CA ILE A 44 4.24 -3.12 -2.99
C ILE A 44 4.52 -3.20 -4.49
N ARG A 45 3.46 -3.43 -5.26
CA ARG A 45 3.56 -3.55 -6.71
C ARG A 45 2.50 -2.69 -7.37
N ALA A 46 2.88 -2.06 -8.48
CA ALA A 46 1.98 -1.23 -9.27
C ALA A 46 1.67 -1.91 -10.60
N SER A 47 0.48 -1.66 -11.13
CA SER A 47 0.12 -2.08 -12.48
C SER A 47 0.99 -1.34 -13.50
N LYS A 48 1.10 -1.90 -14.70
CA LYS A 48 1.86 -1.29 -15.78
C LYS A 48 1.30 0.10 -16.09
N GLY A 49 2.19 1.07 -16.23
CA GLY A 49 1.81 2.45 -16.55
C GLY A 49 1.96 3.41 -15.38
N ILE A 50 2.03 2.90 -14.16
CA ILE A 50 2.30 3.70 -12.97
C ILE A 50 3.45 3.07 -12.20
N SER A 51 4.06 3.86 -11.33
CA SER A 51 5.13 3.37 -10.48
C SER A 51 4.88 3.78 -9.03
N VAL A 52 5.46 3.06 -8.10
CA VAL A 52 5.30 3.31 -6.68
C VAL A 52 6.64 3.15 -5.98
N GLU A 53 6.88 4.01 -4.99
CA GLU A 53 8.07 3.94 -4.15
C GLU A 53 7.66 4.12 -2.69
N PRO A 54 8.22 3.36 -1.76
CA PRO A 54 9.11 2.22 -1.97
C PRO A 54 8.35 0.98 -2.47
N THR A 55 9.06 0.01 -3.03
CA THR A 55 8.46 -1.27 -3.40
C THR A 55 8.53 -2.28 -2.28
N GLU A 56 9.32 -1.98 -1.26
CA GLU A 56 9.43 -2.79 -0.05
C GLU A 56 9.56 -1.88 1.15
N ALA A 57 8.95 -2.28 2.25
CA ALA A 57 9.07 -1.56 3.51
C ALA A 57 8.97 -2.54 4.66
N MET A 58 9.69 -2.25 5.74
CA MET A 58 9.61 -3.05 6.96
C MET A 58 8.93 -2.22 8.03
N VAL A 59 7.82 -2.73 8.56
CA VAL A 59 7.13 -2.11 9.68
C VAL A 59 7.48 -2.91 10.91
N ARG A 60 8.25 -2.30 11.80
CA ARG A 60 8.70 -2.95 13.01
C ARG A 60 7.59 -3.05 14.04
N GLY A 61 7.65 -4.09 14.86
CA GLY A 61 6.60 -4.34 15.84
C GLY A 61 6.42 -3.24 16.88
N ASN A 62 7.45 -2.41 17.08
CA ASN A 62 7.44 -1.32 18.05
C ASN A 62 7.44 0.08 17.41
N GLU A 63 7.25 0.16 16.10
CA GLU A 63 7.26 1.44 15.39
C GLU A 63 5.84 1.84 14.98
N LYS A 64 5.71 3.10 14.54
CA LYS A 64 4.45 3.58 14.00
C LYS A 64 4.06 2.77 12.77
N PRO A 65 2.83 2.30 12.71
CA PRO A 65 2.40 1.43 11.62
C PRO A 65 1.95 2.21 10.39
N GLU A 66 2.77 3.14 9.91
CA GLU A 66 2.46 3.92 8.73
C GLU A 66 3.58 3.84 7.71
N VAL A 67 3.19 3.74 6.45
CA VAL A 67 4.12 3.76 5.33
C VAL A 67 3.61 4.79 4.33
N HIS A 68 4.50 5.69 3.93
CA HIS A 68 4.18 6.72 2.95
C HIS A 68 4.65 6.26 1.58
N LEU A 69 3.72 6.10 0.65
CA LEU A 69 4.00 5.70 -0.71
C LEU A 69 3.98 6.93 -1.62
N ARG A 70 4.86 6.94 -2.59
CA ARG A 70 4.84 7.94 -3.66
C ARG A 70 4.44 7.22 -4.93
N VAL A 71 3.33 7.62 -5.51
CA VAL A 71 2.80 7.03 -6.72
C VAL A 71 2.99 8.02 -7.87
N THR A 72 3.70 7.58 -8.89
CA THR A 72 4.00 8.42 -10.06
C THR A 72 3.27 7.85 -11.28
N VAL A 73 2.60 8.73 -11.99
CA VAL A 73 1.91 8.38 -13.23
C VAL A 73 2.73 8.90 -14.40
N ALA A 74 3.06 8.02 -15.34
CA ALA A 74 3.79 8.42 -16.54
C ALA A 74 2.95 9.39 -17.37
N LYS A 75 3.62 10.33 -18.06
CA LYS A 75 2.92 11.27 -18.93
C LYS A 75 2.17 10.57 -20.06
N THR A 76 2.65 9.37 -20.43
CA THR A 76 2.08 8.58 -21.51
C THR A 76 1.14 7.51 -21.02
N ALA A 77 0.84 7.47 -19.72
CA ALA A 77 -0.08 6.47 -19.18
C ALA A 77 -1.49 6.72 -19.71
N ASP A 78 -2.18 5.65 -20.07
CA ASP A 78 -3.58 5.78 -20.50
C ASP A 78 -4.46 6.22 -19.35
N LEU A 79 -5.52 6.95 -19.65
CA LEU A 79 -6.51 7.31 -18.65
C LEU A 79 -7.27 6.07 -18.20
N GLY A 80 -7.64 6.02 -16.95
CA GLY A 80 -8.42 4.93 -16.42
C GLY A 80 -7.92 4.44 -15.08
N ASP A 81 -8.36 3.27 -14.68
CA ASP A 81 -8.09 2.71 -13.38
C ASP A 81 -6.88 1.78 -13.40
N TYR A 82 -6.00 1.98 -12.42
CA TYR A 82 -4.83 1.16 -12.20
C TYR A 82 -4.88 0.64 -10.77
N LYS A 83 -4.18 -0.44 -10.51
CA LYS A 83 -4.16 -1.04 -9.17
C LYS A 83 -2.76 -1.00 -8.58
N ILE A 84 -2.72 -0.78 -7.26
CA ILE A 84 -1.50 -0.96 -6.48
C ILE A 84 -1.78 -2.07 -5.49
N PHE A 85 -0.91 -3.08 -5.50
CA PHE A 85 -1.05 -4.28 -4.67
C PHE A 85 -0.07 -4.21 -3.53
N ILE A 86 -0.53 -4.53 -2.33
CA ILE A 86 0.29 -4.52 -1.13
C ILE A 86 0.13 -5.86 -0.44
N LYS A 87 1.27 -6.53 -0.19
CA LYS A 87 1.30 -7.78 0.54
C LYS A 87 2.11 -7.59 1.80
N GLY A 88 1.50 -7.86 2.95
CA GLY A 88 2.19 -7.82 4.23
C GLY A 88 2.52 -9.23 4.70
N THR A 89 3.80 -9.49 4.95
CA THR A 89 4.26 -10.79 5.43
C THR A 89 4.86 -10.61 6.82
N PRO A 90 4.22 -11.15 7.86
CA PRO A 90 4.77 -11.07 9.22
C PRO A 90 5.93 -12.05 9.40
N GLU A 91 6.71 -11.85 10.46
CA GLU A 91 7.80 -12.76 10.81
C GLU A 91 7.31 -14.22 10.93
N THR A 92 6.15 -14.38 11.51
CA THR A 92 5.49 -15.67 11.64
C THR A 92 4.01 -15.47 11.41
N GLY A 93 3.36 -16.44 10.80
CA GLY A 93 1.94 -16.35 10.50
C GLY A 93 1.66 -16.14 9.03
N GLU A 94 0.40 -15.94 8.71
CA GLU A 94 -0.04 -15.81 7.33
C GLU A 94 0.11 -14.39 6.80
N ALA A 95 0.47 -14.30 5.52
CA ALA A 95 0.52 -13.03 4.82
C ALA A 95 -0.89 -12.50 4.54
N THR A 96 -1.00 -11.18 4.48
CA THR A 96 -2.24 -10.49 4.16
C THR A 96 -2.00 -9.60 2.95
N SER A 97 -2.93 -9.61 2.00
CA SER A 97 -2.81 -8.80 0.79
C SER A 97 -4.02 -7.89 0.65
N THR A 98 -3.78 -6.73 0.07
CA THR A 98 -4.84 -5.79 -0.27
C THR A 98 -4.45 -5.02 -1.53
N GLU A 99 -5.37 -4.23 -2.03
CA GLU A 99 -5.09 -3.38 -3.19
C GLU A 99 -5.91 -2.09 -3.07
N PHE A 100 -5.46 -1.06 -3.77
CA PHE A 100 -6.26 0.15 -3.93
C PHE A 100 -6.14 0.64 -5.37
N THR A 101 -7.08 1.49 -5.76
CA THR A 101 -7.20 1.97 -7.13
C THR A 101 -6.59 3.36 -7.26
N VAL A 102 -5.82 3.53 -8.33
CA VAL A 102 -5.35 4.85 -8.78
C VAL A 102 -6.07 5.15 -10.08
N LYS A 103 -6.79 6.27 -10.10
CA LYS A 103 -7.46 6.71 -11.31
C LYS A 103 -6.62 7.77 -11.99
N VAL A 104 -6.15 7.46 -13.19
CA VAL A 104 -5.34 8.39 -13.97
C VAL A 104 -6.28 9.29 -14.75
N VAL A 105 -6.12 10.59 -14.56
CA VAL A 105 -6.95 11.60 -15.21
C VAL A 105 -6.07 12.52 -16.07
N SER A 106 -6.71 13.25 -16.99
CA SER A 106 -5.96 14.17 -17.84
C SER A 106 -5.48 15.37 -17.02
N PRO A 107 -4.34 15.94 -17.41
CA PRO A 107 -3.76 17.07 -16.70
C PRO A 107 -4.62 18.32 -16.77
#